data_355d1bab8919a0d9abe90eeb6f2bc657
#
_entry.id   355d1bab8919a0d9abe90eeb6f2bc657
#
_cell.length_a   1.000
_cell.length_b   1.000
_cell.length_c   1.000
_cell.angle_alpha   90.00
_cell.angle_beta   90.00
_cell.angle_gamma   90.00
#
_symmetry.space_group_name_H-M   'P 1'
#
loop_
_entity.id
_entity.type
_entity.pdbx_description
1 polymer ?
#
loop_
_entity_poly.entity_id
_entity_poly.type
_entity_poly.pdbx_seq_one_letter_code
_entity_poly.pdbx_strand_id
1 'polypeptide(L)'
;MMKKSILIATLGLLSFNVSAQDTPKSDEGFIFTTVKENPITSVKNQNRSSTCWSFSALGFLESELLRMGKGEYDLSEMFVVHHTMVDRGVNYARYHGDSSFSPGGSFYDIMYLSLIH
;
A
#
# COMPACT_ATOMS: atom_id res chain seq x y z
N MET A 1 -54.29 38.61 -26.18
CA MET A 1 -52.90 38.31 -26.50
C MET A 1 -52.09 38.39 -25.22
N MET A 2 -51.84 37.22 -24.56
CA MET A 2 -51.17 37.20 -23.28
C MET A 2 -49.64 37.04 -23.53
N LYS A 3 -48.88 38.07 -23.12
CA LYS A 3 -47.43 38.00 -23.13
C LYS A 3 -46.98 37.12 -21.97
N LYS A 4 -46.46 35.93 -22.27
CA LYS A 4 -45.85 35.05 -21.29
C LYS A 4 -44.49 35.61 -20.93
N SER A 5 -44.39 36.25 -19.77
CA SER A 5 -43.12 36.64 -19.17
C SER A 5 -42.38 35.38 -18.74
N ILE A 6 -41.33 35.09 -19.44
CA ILE A 6 -40.41 34.01 -19.05
C ILE A 6 -39.56 34.58 -17.91
N LEU A 7 -39.85 34.18 -16.70
CA LEU A 7 -39.04 34.44 -15.53
C LEU A 7 -37.85 33.50 -15.60
N ILE A 8 -36.74 33.95 -16.14
CA ILE A 8 -35.47 33.21 -16.08
C ILE A 8 -34.95 33.39 -14.66
N ALA A 9 -35.22 32.41 -13.85
CA ALA A 9 -34.55 32.27 -12.57
C ALA A 9 -33.08 31.98 -12.83
N THR A 10 -32.25 33.01 -12.79
CA THR A 10 -30.80 32.87 -12.71
C THR A 10 -30.47 32.23 -11.34
N LEU A 11 -30.41 30.90 -11.34
CA LEU A 11 -29.89 30.16 -10.22
C LEU A 11 -28.39 30.45 -10.18
N GLY A 12 -28.02 31.44 -9.37
CA GLY A 12 -26.65 31.78 -9.11
C GLY A 12 -25.95 30.54 -8.53
N LEU A 13 -25.05 29.93 -9.31
CA LEU A 13 -24.07 29.01 -8.84
C LEU A 13 -23.21 29.76 -7.81
N LEU A 14 -23.60 29.67 -6.56
CA LEU A 14 -22.73 29.96 -5.43
C LEU A 14 -21.64 28.86 -5.46
N SER A 15 -20.59 29.11 -6.23
CA SER A 15 -19.33 28.40 -6.08
C SER A 15 -18.84 28.68 -4.66
N PHE A 16 -19.13 27.76 -3.76
CA PHE A 16 -18.44 27.71 -2.51
C PHE A 16 -16.97 27.39 -2.84
N ASN A 17 -16.17 28.44 -2.92
CA ASN A 17 -14.74 28.31 -2.78
C ASN A 17 -14.49 27.79 -1.37
N VAL A 18 -14.44 26.46 -1.23
CA VAL A 18 -13.83 25.83 -0.06
C VAL A 18 -12.34 26.11 -0.22
N SER A 19 -11.93 27.29 0.22
CA SER A 19 -10.53 27.50 0.55
C SER A 19 -10.22 26.49 1.66
N ALA A 20 -9.42 25.47 1.34
CA ALA A 20 -8.77 24.72 2.37
C ALA A 20 -8.03 25.77 3.21
N GLN A 21 -8.58 26.06 4.39
CA GLN A 21 -7.85 26.85 5.36
C GLN A 21 -6.59 26.05 5.67
N ASP A 22 -5.47 26.58 5.20
CA ASP A 22 -4.18 26.21 5.79
C ASP A 22 -4.34 26.49 7.28
N THR A 23 -4.60 25.42 8.04
CA THR A 23 -4.50 25.50 9.49
C THR A 23 -3.11 26.09 9.76
N PRO A 24 -3.02 27.22 10.45
CA PRO A 24 -1.73 27.77 10.81
C PRO A 24 -0.98 26.61 11.49
N LYS A 25 0.13 26.19 10.89
CA LYS A 25 1.06 25.29 11.54
C LYS A 25 1.40 25.99 12.85
N SER A 26 0.83 25.51 13.95
CA SER A 26 1.33 25.90 15.25
C SER A 26 2.79 25.47 15.27
N ASP A 27 3.72 26.40 15.39
CA ASP A 27 5.15 26.10 15.55
C ASP A 27 5.44 25.32 16.85
N GLU A 28 4.39 24.95 17.59
CA GLU A 28 4.40 24.07 18.75
C GLU A 28 4.13 22.61 18.37
N GLY A 29 4.76 22.13 17.29
CA GLY A 29 4.81 20.72 16.98
C GLY A 29 5.68 19.97 17.99
N PHE A 30 5.37 18.66 18.18
CA PHE A 30 6.25 17.81 18.98
C PHE A 30 7.65 17.79 18.36
N ILE A 31 8.67 18.12 19.15
CA ILE A 31 10.07 18.01 18.73
C ILE A 31 10.52 16.58 19.00
N PHE A 32 10.72 15.82 17.93
CA PHE A 32 11.23 14.46 18.03
C PHE A 32 12.75 14.46 17.89
N THR A 33 13.41 13.77 18.80
CA THR A 33 14.84 13.52 18.69
C THR A 33 15.07 12.07 18.29
N THR A 34 15.78 11.85 17.19
CA THR A 34 16.13 10.51 16.75
C THR A 34 17.07 9.86 17.76
N VAL A 35 16.60 8.84 18.46
CA VAL A 35 17.40 8.07 19.42
C VAL A 35 18.23 7.00 18.72
N LYS A 36 17.62 6.37 17.70
CA LYS A 36 18.27 5.34 16.89
C LYS A 36 17.59 5.28 15.52
N GLU A 37 18.39 5.22 14.49
CA GLU A 37 17.96 5.02 13.11
C GLU A 37 18.47 3.65 12.61
N ASN A 38 17.60 2.83 12.07
CA ASN A 38 18.00 1.61 11.42
C ASN A 38 18.13 1.86 9.91
N PRO A 39 19.16 1.30 9.25
CA PRO A 39 19.27 1.42 7.80
C PRO A 39 18.08 0.72 7.11
N ILE A 40 17.56 1.37 6.10
CA ILE A 40 16.47 0.84 5.28
C ILE A 40 16.84 0.95 3.80
N THR A 41 16.30 0.04 2.98
CA THR A 41 16.36 0.15 1.53
C THR A 41 15.36 1.19 1.01
N SER A 42 15.42 1.53 -0.27
CA SER A 42 14.48 2.48 -0.88
C SER A 42 13.05 2.00 -0.80
N VAL A 43 12.12 2.93 -0.52
CA VAL A 43 10.69 2.61 -0.49
C VAL A 43 10.19 2.29 -1.89
N LYS A 44 9.55 1.13 -2.04
CA LYS A 44 9.01 0.63 -3.30
C LYS A 44 7.51 0.85 -3.40
N ASN A 45 7.03 1.10 -4.60
CA ASN A 45 5.62 1.33 -4.87
C ASN A 45 4.93 0.05 -5.32
N GLN A 46 4.08 -0.52 -4.48
CA GLN A 46 3.28 -1.70 -4.83
C GLN A 46 2.15 -1.43 -5.83
N ASN A 47 1.85 -0.14 -6.12
CA ASN A 47 0.68 0.25 -6.90
C ASN A 47 -0.64 -0.31 -6.29
N ARG A 48 -1.59 -0.75 -7.13
CA ARG A 48 -2.90 -1.29 -6.73
C ARG A 48 -2.95 -2.83 -6.69
N SER A 49 -1.81 -3.46 -6.35
CA SER A 49 -1.68 -4.93 -6.46
C SER A 49 -2.21 -5.70 -5.24
N SER A 50 -2.57 -5.04 -4.14
CA SER A 50 -2.94 -5.68 -2.86
C SER A 50 -1.87 -6.63 -2.30
N THR A 51 -0.60 -6.36 -2.61
CA THR A 51 0.57 -7.18 -2.24
C THR A 51 1.43 -6.56 -1.15
N CYS A 52 0.85 -5.66 -0.33
CA CYS A 52 1.56 -4.97 0.75
C CYS A 52 2.30 -5.92 1.71
N TRP A 53 1.77 -7.11 1.92
CA TRP A 53 2.38 -8.15 2.74
C TRP A 53 3.75 -8.59 2.21
N SER A 54 3.91 -8.72 0.88
CA SER A 54 5.18 -9.10 0.25
C SER A 54 6.18 -7.94 0.32
N PHE A 55 5.73 -6.72 -0.05
CA PHE A 55 6.59 -5.53 -0.02
C PHE A 55 7.11 -5.21 1.38
N SER A 56 6.24 -5.27 2.39
CA SER A 56 6.65 -4.97 3.77
C SER A 56 7.59 -6.01 4.35
N ALA A 57 7.35 -7.29 4.07
CA ALA A 57 8.18 -8.34 4.60
C ALA A 57 9.55 -8.43 3.91
N LEU A 58 9.61 -8.25 2.58
CA LEU A 58 10.90 -8.21 1.89
C LEU A 58 11.69 -6.96 2.24
N GLY A 59 11.04 -5.80 2.36
CA GLY A 59 11.71 -4.59 2.85
C GLY A 59 12.28 -4.74 4.26
N PHE A 60 11.60 -5.50 5.13
CA PHE A 60 12.16 -5.87 6.43
C PHE A 60 13.41 -6.76 6.29
N LEU A 61 13.37 -7.81 5.46
CA LEU A 61 14.52 -8.69 5.24
C LEU A 61 15.71 -7.96 4.61
N GLU A 62 15.46 -7.07 3.64
CA GLU A 62 16.49 -6.22 3.04
C GLU A 62 17.15 -5.32 4.08
N SER A 63 16.34 -4.69 4.94
CA SER A 63 16.84 -3.85 6.03
C SER A 63 17.67 -4.64 7.04
N GLU A 64 17.28 -5.88 7.34
CA GLU A 64 18.06 -6.76 8.20
C GLU A 64 19.40 -7.19 7.56
N LEU A 65 19.42 -7.43 6.25
CA LEU A 65 20.66 -7.70 5.52
C LEU A 65 21.61 -6.50 5.58
N LEU A 66 21.11 -5.28 5.40
CA LEU A 66 21.88 -4.05 5.59
C LEU A 66 22.41 -3.94 7.02
N ARG A 67 21.56 -4.14 8.02
CA ARG A 67 21.95 -4.09 9.44
C ARG A 67 23.02 -5.10 9.80
N MET A 68 23.00 -6.28 9.18
CA MET A 68 24.01 -7.33 9.35
C MET A 68 25.29 -7.10 8.54
N GLY A 69 25.37 -6.03 7.75
CA GLY A 69 26.51 -5.76 6.89
C GLY A 69 26.68 -6.70 5.72
N LYS A 70 25.57 -7.34 5.27
CA LYS A 70 25.59 -8.27 4.13
C LYS A 70 25.52 -7.57 2.78
N GLY A 71 25.28 -6.27 2.77
CA GLY A 71 25.12 -5.46 1.57
C GLY A 71 23.66 -5.09 1.31
N GLU A 72 23.45 -4.29 0.27
CA GLU A 72 22.14 -3.88 -0.19
C GLU A 72 21.63 -4.85 -1.25
N TYR A 73 20.43 -5.36 -1.04
CA TYR A 73 19.76 -6.28 -1.95
C TYR A 73 18.41 -5.71 -2.34
N ASP A 74 17.99 -6.01 -3.56
CA ASP A 74 16.67 -5.72 -4.12
C ASP A 74 15.96 -7.05 -4.38
N LEU A 75 15.17 -7.50 -3.39
CA LEU A 75 14.45 -8.77 -3.46
C LEU A 75 13.16 -8.60 -4.27
N SER A 76 12.83 -9.60 -5.09
CA SER A 76 11.67 -9.52 -5.97
C SER A 76 10.37 -9.86 -5.23
N GLU A 77 9.58 -8.86 -4.90
CA GLU A 77 8.28 -9.02 -4.24
C GLU A 77 7.31 -9.82 -5.10
N MET A 78 7.35 -9.58 -6.41
CA MET A 78 6.44 -10.24 -7.35
C MET A 78 6.80 -11.71 -7.58
N PHE A 79 8.06 -12.08 -7.39
CA PHE A 79 8.45 -13.50 -7.38
C PHE A 79 7.74 -14.25 -6.26
N VAL A 80 7.78 -13.71 -5.05
CA VAL A 80 7.09 -14.28 -3.88
C VAL A 80 5.58 -14.34 -4.09
N VAL A 81 4.99 -13.25 -4.58
CA VAL A 81 3.56 -13.20 -4.89
C VAL A 81 3.17 -14.27 -5.91
N HIS A 82 3.95 -14.40 -6.99
CA HIS A 82 3.68 -15.40 -8.04
C HIS A 82 3.63 -16.82 -7.46
N HIS A 83 4.67 -17.23 -6.76
CA HIS A 83 4.75 -18.59 -6.21
C HIS A 83 3.67 -18.86 -5.17
N THR A 84 3.42 -17.91 -4.27
CA THR A 84 2.32 -18.01 -3.30
C THR A 84 0.96 -18.18 -3.98
N MET A 85 0.71 -17.42 -5.05
CA MET A 85 -0.57 -17.51 -5.77
C MET A 85 -0.71 -18.81 -6.55
N VAL A 86 0.37 -19.34 -7.10
CA VAL A 86 0.37 -20.67 -7.76
C VAL A 86 0.02 -21.76 -6.75
N ASP A 87 0.68 -21.77 -5.59
CA ASP A 87 0.44 -22.78 -4.54
C ASP A 87 -1.00 -22.70 -4.01
N ARG A 88 -1.51 -21.48 -3.79
CA ARG A 88 -2.90 -21.27 -3.40
C ARG A 88 -3.88 -21.73 -4.46
N GLY A 89 -3.60 -21.48 -5.74
CA GLY A 89 -4.43 -21.94 -6.86
C GLY A 89 -4.51 -23.46 -6.92
N VAL A 90 -3.37 -24.14 -6.75
CA VAL A 90 -3.31 -25.60 -6.68
C VAL A 90 -4.12 -26.14 -5.49
N ASN A 91 -3.96 -25.54 -4.32
CA ASN A 91 -4.69 -25.93 -3.12
C ASN A 91 -6.20 -25.67 -3.27
N TYR A 92 -6.59 -24.53 -3.85
CA TYR A 92 -7.97 -24.20 -4.13
C TYR A 92 -8.63 -25.26 -5.02
N ALA A 93 -7.93 -25.69 -6.08
CA ALA A 93 -8.43 -26.75 -6.96
C ALA A 93 -8.51 -28.10 -6.24
N ARG A 94 -7.51 -28.47 -5.45
CA ARG A 94 -7.48 -29.74 -4.70
C ARG A 94 -8.55 -29.83 -3.62
N TYR A 95 -8.88 -28.71 -2.99
CA TYR A 95 -9.91 -28.63 -1.95
C TYR A 95 -11.29 -28.24 -2.49
N HIS A 96 -11.50 -28.34 -3.82
CA HIS A 96 -12.79 -28.06 -4.46
C HIS A 96 -13.35 -26.67 -4.12
N GLY A 97 -12.50 -25.68 -3.96
CA GLY A 97 -12.88 -24.32 -3.61
C GLY A 97 -12.98 -24.02 -2.11
N ASP A 98 -12.71 -25.00 -1.25
CA ASP A 98 -12.78 -24.85 0.22
C ASP A 98 -11.48 -24.28 0.83
N SER A 99 -10.75 -23.49 0.06
CA SER A 99 -9.58 -22.75 0.55
C SER A 99 -9.59 -21.32 0.03
N SER A 100 -8.95 -20.39 0.76
CA SER A 100 -8.90 -19.00 0.34
C SER A 100 -7.98 -18.81 -0.87
N PHE A 101 -8.53 -18.21 -1.92
CA PHE A 101 -7.80 -17.77 -3.10
C PHE A 101 -7.96 -16.26 -3.27
N SER A 102 -7.19 -15.50 -2.52
CA SER A 102 -7.22 -14.03 -2.50
C SER A 102 -5.81 -13.44 -2.62
N PRO A 103 -5.67 -12.19 -3.10
CA PRO A 103 -4.37 -11.54 -3.30
C PRO A 103 -3.65 -11.17 -1.99
N GLY A 104 -4.36 -11.17 -0.86
CA GLY A 104 -3.76 -10.93 0.45
C GLY A 104 -2.81 -12.03 0.87
N GLY A 105 -1.92 -11.74 1.80
CA GLY A 105 -0.96 -12.69 2.34
C GLY A 105 -0.41 -12.24 3.67
N SER A 106 0.56 -12.99 4.19
CA SER A 106 1.20 -12.74 5.48
C SER A 106 2.71 -12.89 5.38
N PHE A 107 3.40 -12.46 6.41
CA PHE A 107 4.84 -12.68 6.54
C PHE A 107 5.21 -14.18 6.50
N TYR A 108 4.32 -15.03 6.98
CA TYR A 108 4.51 -16.49 6.95
C TYR A 108 4.66 -17.03 5.53
N ASP A 109 3.93 -16.49 4.55
CA ASP A 109 4.02 -16.94 3.16
C ASP A 109 5.44 -16.76 2.59
N ILE A 110 6.13 -15.70 2.99
CA ILE A 110 7.51 -15.43 2.58
C ILE A 110 8.48 -16.39 3.25
N MET A 111 8.31 -16.59 4.55
CA MET A 111 9.14 -17.55 5.29
C MET A 111 8.97 -18.97 4.76
N TYR A 112 7.74 -19.37 4.47
CA TYR A 112 7.44 -20.66 3.87
C TYR A 112 8.14 -20.84 2.53
N LEU A 113 8.03 -19.87 1.62
CA LEU A 113 8.71 -19.92 0.32
C LEU A 113 10.22 -19.96 0.46
N SER A 114 10.82 -19.21 1.38
CA SER A 114 12.26 -19.20 1.59
C SER A 114 12.80 -20.52 2.12
N LEU A 115 11.95 -21.38 2.69
CA LEU A 115 12.33 -22.70 3.20
C LEU A 115 12.18 -23.82 2.17
N ILE A 116 11.36 -23.63 1.12
CA ILE A 116 11.05 -24.67 0.13
C ILE A 116 11.66 -24.42 -1.25
N HIS A 117 12.19 -23.23 -1.49
CA HIS A 117 12.89 -22.79 -2.69
C HIS A 117 14.27 -22.23 -2.30
#